data_855c6371182e8500e244830a3adffcb6
#
_entry.id   855c6371182e8500e244830a3adffcb6
#
_cell.length_a   1.000
_cell.length_b   1.000
_cell.length_c   1.000
_cell.angle_alpha   90.00
_cell.angle_beta   90.00
_cell.angle_gamma   90.00
#
_symmetry.space_group_name_H-M   'P 1'
#
loop_
_entity.id
_entity.type
_entity.pdbx_description
1 polymer ?
#
loop_
_entity_poly.entity_id
_entity_poly.type
_entity_poly.pdbx_seq_one_letter_code
_entity_poly.pdbx_strand_id
1 'polypeptide(L)'
;MLFRSCSFQDILLPYTLSLLWEQGGEKLIHPAIRILEEYDREHEAELVWTLRVFLQENGSYTAAARALFIHRSTLIYRMERIAELTQVNLANPDERFLLQMTLYMLERKDG
;
A
#
# COMPACT_ATOMS: atom_id res chain seq x y z
N MET A 1 23.11 -18.74 15.57
CA MET A 1 22.07 -19.16 14.61
C MET A 1 21.73 -18.02 13.70
N LEU A 2 21.84 -18.26 12.40
CA LEU A 2 21.58 -17.23 11.40
C LEU A 2 20.18 -16.63 11.49
N PHE A 3 19.20 -17.44 11.79
CA PHE A 3 17.82 -17.01 11.76
C PHE A 3 17.39 -16.20 12.96
N ARG A 4 18.26 -15.97 13.91
CA ARG A 4 17.96 -15.11 15.03
C ARG A 4 18.00 -13.64 14.68
N SER A 5 18.92 -13.26 13.80
CA SER A 5 19.09 -11.88 13.43
C SER A 5 18.27 -11.51 12.19
N CYS A 6 17.69 -12.53 11.49
CA CYS A 6 17.02 -12.31 10.23
C CYS A 6 15.84 -13.26 10.14
N SER A 7 14.65 -12.75 9.99
CA SER A 7 13.45 -13.57 9.83
C SER A 7 13.32 -13.99 8.38
N PHE A 8 12.46 -14.98 8.11
CA PHE A 8 12.12 -15.36 6.75
C PHE A 8 11.55 -14.18 5.97
N GLN A 9 10.83 -13.30 6.65
CA GLN A 9 10.28 -12.10 6.01
C GLN A 9 11.36 -11.21 5.44
N ASP A 10 12.48 -11.08 6.15
CA ASP A 10 13.58 -10.21 5.71
C ASP A 10 14.29 -10.75 4.48
N ILE A 11 14.19 -12.04 4.23
CA ILE A 11 14.83 -12.69 3.09
C ILE A 11 13.84 -12.99 1.98
N LEU A 12 12.74 -13.68 2.33
CA LEU A 12 11.79 -14.18 1.34
C LEU A 12 10.93 -13.10 0.71
N LEU A 13 10.52 -12.12 1.51
CA LEU A 13 9.64 -11.08 0.97
C LEU A 13 10.35 -10.24 -0.10
N PRO A 14 11.52 -9.66 0.15
CA PRO A 14 12.22 -8.92 -0.90
C PRO A 14 12.52 -9.78 -2.14
N TYR A 15 12.92 -11.02 -1.92
CA TYR A 15 13.24 -11.92 -3.03
C TYR A 15 12.00 -12.21 -3.88
N THR A 16 10.88 -12.52 -3.22
CA THR A 16 9.61 -12.79 -3.90
C THR A 16 9.16 -11.58 -4.72
N LEU A 17 9.23 -10.40 -4.11
CA LEU A 17 8.82 -9.17 -4.79
C LEU A 17 9.71 -8.86 -5.98
N SER A 18 11.01 -9.12 -5.86
CA SER A 18 11.94 -8.93 -6.97
C SER A 18 11.62 -9.87 -8.13
N LEU A 19 11.32 -11.13 -7.82
CA LEU A 19 10.95 -12.09 -8.86
C LEU A 19 9.68 -11.69 -9.58
N LEU A 20 8.67 -11.25 -8.81
CA LEU A 20 7.42 -10.80 -9.40
C LEU A 20 7.66 -9.60 -10.32
N TRP A 21 8.45 -8.65 -9.87
CA TRP A 21 8.76 -7.48 -10.69
C TRP A 21 9.48 -7.87 -11.97
N GLU A 22 10.46 -8.76 -11.90
CA GLU A 22 11.19 -9.23 -13.07
C GLU A 22 10.29 -9.94 -14.08
N GLN A 23 9.32 -10.71 -13.59
CA GLN A 23 8.45 -11.51 -14.45
C GLN A 23 7.30 -10.72 -15.06
N GLY A 24 6.73 -9.78 -14.33
CA GLY A 24 5.52 -9.08 -14.76
C GLY A 24 5.63 -7.56 -14.78
N GLY A 25 6.42 -7.00 -13.86
CA GLY A 25 6.61 -5.56 -13.79
C GLY A 25 5.30 -4.80 -13.69
N GLU A 26 5.12 -3.82 -14.56
CA GLU A 26 3.93 -2.97 -14.59
C GLU A 26 2.63 -3.74 -14.70
N LYS A 27 2.65 -4.90 -15.33
CA LYS A 27 1.44 -5.71 -15.51
C LYS A 27 0.88 -6.23 -14.20
N LEU A 28 1.69 -6.28 -13.15
CA LEU A 28 1.27 -6.75 -11.83
C LEU A 28 0.87 -5.62 -10.90
N ILE A 29 0.99 -4.39 -11.33
CA ILE A 29 0.63 -3.22 -10.53
C ILE A 29 -0.88 -3.04 -10.56
N HIS A 30 -1.48 -2.99 -9.38
CA HIS A 30 -2.93 -2.75 -9.29
C HIS A 30 -3.22 -1.34 -9.84
N PRO A 31 -4.17 -1.22 -10.77
CA PRO A 31 -4.44 0.08 -11.41
C PRO A 31 -4.80 1.20 -10.45
N ALA A 32 -5.39 0.86 -9.31
CA ALA A 32 -5.76 1.86 -8.31
C ALA A 32 -4.58 2.71 -7.88
N ILE A 33 -3.40 2.10 -7.74
CA ILE A 33 -2.22 2.83 -7.27
C ILE A 33 -1.81 3.89 -8.29
N ARG A 34 -1.89 3.57 -9.58
CA ARG A 34 -1.57 4.55 -10.62
C ARG A 34 -2.57 5.71 -10.64
N ILE A 35 -3.85 5.39 -10.40
CA ILE A 35 -4.88 6.43 -10.30
C ILE A 35 -4.59 7.36 -9.14
N LEU A 36 -4.23 6.81 -7.98
CA LEU A 36 -3.92 7.61 -6.81
C LEU A 36 -2.65 8.44 -6.97
N GLU A 37 -1.63 7.88 -7.62
CA GLU A 37 -0.40 8.63 -7.89
C GLU A 37 -0.70 9.86 -8.75
N GLU A 38 -1.52 9.69 -9.76
CA GLU A 38 -1.93 10.78 -10.65
C GLU A 38 -2.68 11.87 -9.87
N TYR A 39 -3.64 11.44 -9.06
CA TYR A 39 -4.42 12.37 -8.24
C TYR A 39 -3.52 13.14 -7.27
N ASP A 40 -2.61 12.42 -6.60
CA ASP A 40 -1.69 13.05 -5.64
C ASP A 40 -0.82 14.11 -6.31
N ARG A 41 -0.35 13.82 -7.50
CA ARG A 41 0.49 14.77 -8.24
C ARG A 41 -0.29 16.03 -8.62
N GLU A 42 -1.53 15.88 -9.04
CA GLU A 42 -2.35 17.00 -9.48
C GLU A 42 -2.88 17.85 -8.32
N HIS A 43 -3.09 17.27 -7.16
CA HIS A 43 -3.72 17.94 -6.02
C HIS A 43 -2.80 18.11 -4.81
N GLU A 44 -1.53 17.77 -4.96
CA GLU A 44 -0.57 17.78 -3.84
C GLU A 44 -1.13 17.02 -2.63
N ALA A 45 -1.75 15.86 -2.91
CA ALA A 45 -2.35 15.02 -1.88
C ALA A 45 -1.43 13.88 -1.52
N GLU A 46 -1.80 13.12 -0.50
CA GLU A 46 -1.00 12.00 0.02
C GLU A 46 -1.84 10.75 0.14
N LEU A 47 -2.65 10.46 -0.88
CA LEU A 47 -3.56 9.31 -0.82
C LEU A 47 -2.83 7.97 -0.91
N VAL A 48 -1.76 7.88 -1.71
CA VAL A 48 -0.97 6.65 -1.77
C VAL A 48 -0.35 6.34 -0.41
N TRP A 49 0.24 7.36 0.21
CA TRP A 49 0.85 7.21 1.53
C TRP A 49 -0.20 6.83 2.58
N THR A 50 -1.36 7.47 2.52
CA THR A 50 -2.47 7.18 3.43
C THR A 50 -2.91 5.72 3.30
N LEU A 51 -3.08 5.25 2.08
CA LEU A 51 -3.47 3.87 1.82
C LEU A 51 -2.42 2.89 2.34
N ARG A 52 -1.16 3.18 2.08
CA ARG A 52 -0.06 2.35 2.57
C ARG A 52 -0.11 2.17 4.08
N VAL A 53 -0.22 3.28 4.81
CA VAL A 53 -0.26 3.22 6.28
C VAL A 53 -1.50 2.48 6.77
N PHE A 54 -2.65 2.74 6.13
CA PHE A 54 -3.89 2.06 6.48
C PHE A 54 -3.75 0.54 6.36
N LEU A 55 -3.14 0.07 5.27
CA LEU A 55 -2.93 -1.36 5.07
C LEU A 55 -1.90 -1.93 6.05
N GLN A 56 -0.84 -1.19 6.34
CA GLN A 56 0.17 -1.61 7.31
C GLN A 56 -0.40 -1.73 8.71
N GLU A 57 -1.42 -0.92 9.02
CA GLU A 57 -2.10 -0.98 10.31
C GLU A 57 -3.32 -1.92 10.27
N ASN A 58 -3.32 -2.82 9.30
CA ASN A 58 -4.33 -3.87 9.16
C ASN A 58 -5.76 -3.35 9.05
N GLY A 59 -5.93 -2.17 8.47
CA GLY A 59 -7.24 -1.57 8.28
C GLY A 59 -7.84 -0.93 9.52
N SER A 60 -7.02 -0.68 10.54
CA SER A 60 -7.48 0.00 11.73
C SER A 60 -7.46 1.50 11.53
N TYR A 61 -8.63 2.13 11.57
CA TYR A 61 -8.71 3.60 11.44
C TYR A 61 -8.01 4.30 12.59
N THR A 62 -8.16 3.79 13.80
CA THR A 62 -7.52 4.39 14.97
C THR A 62 -6.00 4.34 14.88
N ALA A 63 -5.46 3.16 14.57
CA ALA A 63 -4.02 2.98 14.48
C ALA A 63 -3.43 3.74 13.30
N ALA A 64 -4.11 3.74 12.16
CA ALA A 64 -3.63 4.45 10.96
C ALA A 64 -3.63 5.97 11.17
N ALA A 65 -4.70 6.51 11.75
CA ALA A 65 -4.76 7.95 12.03
C ALA A 65 -3.64 8.38 12.97
N ARG A 66 -3.37 7.56 13.99
CA ARG A 66 -2.28 7.82 14.92
C ARG A 66 -0.93 7.79 14.19
N ALA A 67 -0.70 6.79 13.36
CA ALA A 67 0.55 6.66 12.62
C ALA A 67 0.76 7.83 11.65
N LEU A 68 -0.33 8.36 11.08
CA LEU A 68 -0.27 9.48 10.16
C LEU A 68 -0.29 10.84 10.84
N PHE A 69 -0.48 10.87 12.15
CA PHE A 69 -0.59 12.12 12.93
C PHE A 69 -1.72 13.01 12.43
N ILE A 70 -2.86 12.39 12.12
CA ILE A 70 -4.06 13.12 11.69
C ILE A 70 -5.26 12.69 12.52
N HIS A 71 -6.31 13.49 12.48
CA HIS A 71 -7.56 13.13 13.12
C HIS A 71 -8.22 11.99 12.37
N ARG A 72 -8.98 11.19 13.10
CA ARG A 72 -9.71 10.07 12.52
C ARG A 72 -10.65 10.53 11.41
N SER A 73 -11.31 11.68 11.60
CA SER A 73 -12.22 12.22 10.59
C SER A 73 -11.49 12.55 9.28
N THR A 74 -10.27 13.06 9.38
CA THR A 74 -9.45 13.32 8.20
C THR A 74 -9.11 12.02 7.46
N LEU A 75 -8.77 10.98 8.22
CA LEU A 75 -8.50 9.69 7.62
C LEU A 75 -9.73 9.12 6.93
N ILE A 76 -10.89 9.19 7.58
CA ILE A 76 -12.14 8.72 6.99
C ILE A 76 -12.40 9.43 5.65
N TYR A 77 -12.22 10.75 5.63
CA TYR A 77 -12.39 11.54 4.41
C TYR A 77 -11.44 11.06 3.31
N ARG A 78 -10.16 10.86 3.64
CA ARG A 78 -9.18 10.39 2.66
C ARG A 78 -9.52 8.99 2.14
N MET A 79 -9.95 8.10 3.02
CA MET A 79 -10.30 6.74 2.62
C MET A 79 -11.54 6.72 1.73
N GLU A 80 -12.51 7.58 2.02
CA GLU A 80 -13.68 7.73 1.16
C GLU A 80 -13.28 8.24 -0.22
N ARG A 81 -12.35 9.19 -0.26
CA ARG A 81 -11.86 9.72 -1.53
C ARG A 81 -11.14 8.63 -2.34
N ILE A 82 -10.33 7.82 -1.67
CA ILE A 82 -9.66 6.68 -2.32
C ILE A 82 -10.70 5.76 -2.97
N ALA A 83 -11.75 5.42 -2.21
CA ALA A 83 -12.80 4.54 -2.72
C ALA A 83 -13.53 5.16 -3.93
N GLU A 84 -13.82 6.46 -3.87
CA GLU A 84 -14.47 7.16 -4.98
C GLU A 84 -13.62 7.15 -6.25
N LEU A 85 -12.33 7.40 -6.09
CA LEU A 85 -11.42 7.50 -7.24
C LEU A 85 -11.12 6.14 -7.86
N THR A 86 -11.02 5.09 -7.06
CA THR A 86 -10.49 3.81 -7.51
C THR A 86 -11.50 2.67 -7.53
N GLN A 87 -12.61 2.82 -6.83
CA GLN A 87 -13.64 1.79 -6.70
C GLN A 87 -13.14 0.50 -6.02
N VAL A 88 -12.04 0.57 -5.28
CA VAL A 88 -11.53 -0.60 -4.56
C VAL A 88 -12.44 -0.94 -3.40
N ASN A 89 -12.55 -2.23 -3.11
CA ASN A 89 -13.29 -2.73 -1.97
C ASN A 89 -12.32 -3.21 -0.90
N LEU A 90 -12.05 -2.35 0.08
CA LEU A 90 -11.07 -2.67 1.13
C LEU A 90 -11.61 -3.67 2.16
N ALA A 91 -12.89 -4.03 2.07
CA ALA A 91 -13.44 -5.11 2.88
C ALA A 91 -13.07 -6.48 2.31
N ASN A 92 -12.68 -6.54 1.04
CA ASN A 92 -12.27 -7.78 0.39
C ASN A 92 -10.79 -8.04 0.70
N PRO A 93 -10.46 -9.15 1.39
CA PRO A 93 -9.07 -9.44 1.76
C PRO A 93 -8.15 -9.65 0.56
N ASP A 94 -8.65 -10.20 -0.53
CA ASP A 94 -7.83 -10.40 -1.72
C ASP A 94 -7.44 -9.06 -2.36
N GLU A 95 -8.38 -8.14 -2.41
CA GLU A 95 -8.12 -6.80 -2.93
C GLU A 95 -7.08 -6.07 -2.06
N ARG A 96 -7.25 -6.15 -0.74
CA ARG A 96 -6.27 -5.56 0.19
C ARG A 96 -4.88 -6.15 -0.03
N PHE A 97 -4.82 -7.47 -0.20
CA PHE A 97 -3.55 -8.15 -0.40
C PHE A 97 -2.86 -7.69 -1.69
N LEU A 98 -3.63 -7.60 -2.77
CA LEU A 98 -3.09 -7.14 -4.05
C LEU A 98 -2.58 -5.71 -3.99
N LEU A 99 -3.32 -4.85 -3.30
CA LEU A 99 -2.88 -3.46 -3.12
C LEU A 99 -1.61 -3.39 -2.29
N GLN A 100 -1.53 -4.15 -1.22
CA GLN A 100 -0.34 -4.15 -0.38
C GLN A 100 0.87 -4.71 -1.13
N MET A 101 0.69 -5.77 -1.89
CA MET A 101 1.75 -6.34 -2.69
C MET A 101 2.25 -5.35 -3.73
N THR A 102 1.31 -4.64 -4.38
CA THR A 102 1.67 -3.60 -5.34
C THR A 102 2.55 -2.53 -4.70
N LEU A 103 2.16 -2.06 -3.52
CA LEU A 103 2.92 -1.02 -2.82
C LEU A 103 4.31 -1.51 -2.45
N TYR A 104 4.42 -2.75 -2.00
CA TYR A 104 5.73 -3.35 -1.70
C TYR A 104 6.61 -3.45 -2.95
N MET A 105 6.03 -3.86 -4.07
CA MET A 105 6.79 -3.97 -5.31
C MET A 105 7.32 -2.62 -5.78
N LEU A 106 6.50 -1.58 -5.66
CA LEU A 106 6.92 -0.24 -6.06
C LEU A 106 8.03 0.30 -5.16
N GLU A 107 7.97 0.01 -3.88
CA GLU A 107 9.06 0.37 -2.97
C GLU A 107 10.37 -0.28 -3.38
N ARG A 108 10.32 -1.56 -3.74
CA ARG A 108 11.52 -2.30 -4.14
C ARG A 108 12.10 -1.80 -5.45
N LYS A 109 11.21 -1.43 -6.38
CA LYS A 109 11.64 -0.89 -7.66
C LYS A 109 12.45 0.39 -7.46
N ASP A 110 12.00 1.25 -6.56
CA ASP A 110 12.62 2.55 -6.31
C ASP A 110 13.85 2.45 -5.40
N GLY A 111 13.95 1.36 -4.71
CA GLY A 111 15.08 1.10 -3.82
C GLY A 111 16.07 0.16 -4.43
#